data_826b30c091a2dc5edf70c3404edee9a8
#
_entry.id   826b30c091a2dc5edf70c3404edee9a8
#
_cell.length_a   1.000
_cell.length_b   1.000
_cell.length_c   1.000
_cell.angle_alpha   90.00
_cell.angle_beta   90.00
_cell.angle_gamma   90.00
#
_symmetry.space_group_name_H-M   'P 1'
#
loop_
_entity.id
_entity.type
_entity.pdbx_description
1 polymer ?
#
loop_
_entity_poly.entity_id
_entity_poly.type
_entity_poly.pdbx_seq_one_letter_code
_entity_poly.pdbx_strand_id
1 'polypeptide(L)'
;SNNTQTQEEKAFAEIEFLDGELVNLFNQMNNIEIRNYNVSVTQINEKGTKNEEAGQANKNGESENSNLSSESNNTSGGSSKDSSSGNSTQSTDSSLQNSQNGNSTTKNEEFQLQSTSVLLRSDQIDWDEIKTKIETLYLSIPTITLDLYQIQVNQDDILNFNKELDSLTLLVEQERKEECLNKLATIYEYIPKFAEKATTDELEKTILETKKNLFKGYSKLDSKNWSEISQDVNQTVESFTKLLTNVSEKDSKQYTINKIYVMLNELKNAVNIQDTNVFLIKYKNILEELNDL
;
A
#
# COMPACT_ATOMS: atom_id res chain seq x y z
N SER A 1 3.68 -33.52 15.04
CA SER A 1 3.93 -33.51 13.58
C SER A 1 4.94 -32.42 13.33
N ASN A 2 6.18 -32.78 13.06
CA ASN A 2 7.19 -31.86 12.55
C ASN A 2 6.77 -31.51 11.11
N ASN A 3 6.24 -30.33 10.91
CA ASN A 3 5.99 -29.78 9.58
C ASN A 3 7.37 -29.42 9.00
N THR A 4 7.96 -30.35 8.25
CA THR A 4 9.19 -30.06 7.50
C THR A 4 8.77 -29.22 6.30
N GLN A 5 9.15 -27.95 6.30
CA GLN A 5 8.94 -27.05 5.17
C GLN A 5 9.58 -27.65 3.91
N THR A 6 8.87 -27.64 2.78
CA THR A 6 9.43 -28.11 1.51
C THR A 6 10.51 -27.15 1.00
N GLN A 7 11.35 -27.62 0.07
CA GLN A 7 12.37 -26.74 -0.54
C GLN A 7 11.72 -25.61 -1.33
N GLU A 8 10.59 -25.89 -1.99
CA GLU A 8 9.83 -24.89 -2.72
C GLU A 8 9.23 -23.84 -1.79
N GLU A 9 8.61 -24.24 -0.67
CA GLU A 9 8.06 -23.30 0.32
C GLU A 9 9.16 -22.40 0.92
N LYS A 10 10.33 -22.98 1.19
CA LYS A 10 11.49 -22.20 1.67
C LYS A 10 11.96 -21.20 0.62
N ALA A 11 12.13 -21.65 -0.62
CA ALA A 11 12.55 -20.78 -1.71
C ALA A 11 11.51 -19.68 -1.99
N PHE A 12 10.22 -19.98 -1.87
CA PHE A 12 9.17 -18.98 -2.02
C PHE A 12 9.26 -17.90 -0.94
N ALA A 13 9.45 -18.28 0.33
CA ALA A 13 9.65 -17.32 1.42
C ALA A 13 10.89 -16.43 1.20
N GLU A 14 11.95 -16.96 0.59
CA GLU A 14 13.15 -16.19 0.20
C GLU A 14 12.86 -15.23 -0.97
N ILE A 15 12.00 -15.64 -1.92
CA ILE A 15 11.53 -14.77 -3.01
C ILE A 15 10.67 -13.62 -2.45
N GLU A 16 9.79 -13.90 -1.49
CA GLU A 16 9.03 -12.86 -0.79
C GLU A 16 9.93 -11.90 -0.02
N PHE A 17 10.99 -12.40 0.60
CA PHE A 17 12.02 -11.55 1.21
C PHE A 17 12.69 -10.63 0.18
N LEU A 18 13.10 -11.16 -0.98
CA LEU A 18 13.66 -10.35 -2.08
C LEU A 18 12.65 -9.31 -2.60
N ASP A 19 11.39 -9.69 -2.77
CA ASP A 19 10.31 -8.78 -3.12
C ASP A 19 10.25 -7.60 -2.14
N GLY A 20 10.19 -7.87 -0.84
CA GLY A 20 10.16 -6.84 0.19
C GLY A 20 11.37 -5.92 0.16
N GLU A 21 12.58 -6.46 0.03
CA GLU A 21 13.81 -5.68 0.00
C GLU A 21 13.91 -4.79 -1.25
N LEU A 22 13.52 -5.30 -2.42
CA LEU A 22 13.50 -4.51 -3.65
C LEU A 22 12.46 -3.38 -3.59
N VAL A 23 11.26 -3.64 -3.03
CA VAL A 23 10.24 -2.62 -2.79
C VAL A 23 10.76 -1.52 -1.86
N ASN A 24 11.44 -1.90 -0.78
CA ASN A 24 12.04 -0.94 0.15
C ASN A 24 13.09 -0.06 -0.55
N LEU A 25 13.94 -0.64 -1.38
CA LEU A 25 14.94 0.12 -2.15
C LEU A 25 14.27 1.10 -3.14
N PHE A 26 13.22 0.68 -3.84
CA PHE A 26 12.43 1.59 -4.70
C PHE A 26 11.89 2.78 -3.92
N ASN A 27 11.30 2.53 -2.75
CA ASN A 27 10.70 3.57 -1.94
C ASN A 27 11.76 4.54 -1.39
N GLN A 28 12.87 4.03 -0.89
CA GLN A 28 13.97 4.85 -0.41
C GLN A 28 14.58 5.74 -1.50
N MET A 29 14.79 5.20 -2.71
CA MET A 29 15.31 5.97 -3.83
C MET A 29 14.32 7.04 -4.33
N ASN A 30 13.04 6.88 -4.08
CA ASN A 30 12.02 7.89 -4.37
C ASN A 30 11.69 8.80 -3.17
N ASN A 31 12.46 8.70 -2.08
CA ASN A 31 12.25 9.47 -0.85
C ASN A 31 10.85 9.27 -0.26
N ILE A 32 10.33 8.05 -0.33
CA ILE A 32 9.02 7.72 0.17
C ILE A 32 9.16 7.03 1.51
N GLU A 33 8.53 7.60 2.52
CA GLU A 33 8.29 6.99 3.82
C GLU A 33 6.80 6.77 3.99
N ILE A 34 6.42 5.58 4.43
CA ILE A 34 5.03 5.25 4.76
C ILE A 34 4.88 5.34 6.27
N ARG A 35 4.03 6.25 6.72
CA ARG A 35 3.68 6.39 8.14
C ARG A 35 2.28 5.90 8.41
N ASN A 36 2.15 5.08 9.45
CA ASN A 36 0.85 4.68 9.95
C ASN A 36 0.28 5.75 10.87
N TYR A 37 -0.98 6.11 10.63
CA TYR A 37 -1.77 6.99 11.47
C TYR A 37 -2.96 6.23 12.03
N ASN A 38 -3.27 6.46 13.31
CA ASN A 38 -4.52 6.00 13.87
C ASN A 38 -5.59 7.05 13.58
N VAL A 39 -6.58 6.68 12.79
CA VAL A 39 -7.75 7.54 12.53
C VAL A 39 -8.91 7.04 13.37
N SER A 40 -9.45 7.93 14.21
CA SER A 40 -10.70 7.66 14.91
C SER A 40 -11.86 8.01 13.98
N VAL A 41 -12.72 7.04 13.69
CA VAL A 41 -13.95 7.29 12.95
C VAL A 41 -15.06 7.63 13.95
N THR A 42 -15.65 8.82 13.83
CA THR A 42 -16.79 9.19 14.65
C THR A 42 -18.03 8.49 14.13
N GLN A 43 -18.61 7.60 14.93
CA GLN A 43 -19.88 6.98 14.60
C GLN A 43 -21.02 7.97 14.81
N ILE A 44 -21.84 8.17 13.79
CA ILE A 44 -23.09 8.90 13.92
C ILE A 44 -24.18 7.87 14.22
N ASN A 45 -24.57 7.76 15.49
CA ASN A 45 -25.73 6.98 15.85
C ASN A 45 -27.00 7.71 15.39
N GLU A 46 -27.92 7.01 14.73
CA GLU A 46 -29.19 7.55 14.22
C GLU A 46 -30.11 8.15 15.31
N LYS A 47 -29.74 8.13 16.58
CA LYS A 47 -30.45 8.76 17.70
C LYS A 47 -29.94 10.15 18.10
N GLY A 48 -29.19 10.81 17.24
CA GLY A 48 -28.89 12.26 17.40
C GLY A 48 -27.99 12.63 18.58
N THR A 49 -27.32 11.70 19.24
CA THR A 49 -26.35 12.00 20.27
C THR A 49 -24.93 11.90 19.67
N LYS A 50 -24.32 13.04 19.45
CA LYS A 50 -22.90 13.13 19.09
C LYS A 50 -22.08 12.78 20.33
N ASN A 51 -21.43 11.63 20.32
CA ASN A 51 -20.31 11.37 21.22
C ASN A 51 -19.04 11.79 20.50
N GLU A 52 -18.51 12.93 20.85
CA GLU A 52 -17.18 13.37 20.44
C GLU A 52 -16.16 12.70 21.36
N GLU A 53 -15.62 11.54 20.95
CA GLU A 53 -14.37 11.04 21.51
C GLU A 53 -13.21 11.69 20.74
N ALA A 54 -12.49 12.54 21.43
CA ALA A 54 -11.30 13.18 20.90
C ALA A 54 -10.20 12.11 20.70
N GLY A 55 -9.94 11.78 19.46
CA GLY A 55 -8.82 10.90 19.08
C GLY A 55 -7.49 11.57 19.38
N GLN A 56 -6.73 11.00 20.31
CA GLN A 56 -5.35 11.39 20.53
C GLN A 56 -4.49 10.87 19.37
N ALA A 57 -3.94 11.81 18.60
CA ALA A 57 -2.85 11.49 17.68
C ALA A 57 -1.60 11.10 18.48
N ASN A 58 -1.26 9.84 18.49
CA ASN A 58 -0.03 9.36 19.12
C ASN A 58 1.15 9.70 18.21
N LYS A 59 1.84 10.79 18.55
CA LYS A 59 3.16 11.09 18.03
C LYS A 59 4.17 10.25 18.83
N ASN A 60 4.71 9.22 18.24
CA ASN A 60 6.00 8.69 18.67
C ASN A 60 7.10 9.54 18.03
N GLY A 61 7.62 10.45 18.80
CA GLY A 61 8.78 11.25 18.47
C GLY A 61 9.34 11.79 19.77
N GLU A 62 10.61 11.60 19.96
CA GLU A 62 11.42 11.80 21.14
C GLU A 62 11.19 13.11 21.92
N SER A 63 11.31 12.93 23.23
CA SER A 63 11.33 13.94 24.28
C SER A 63 12.56 14.82 24.19
N GLU A 64 12.38 16.12 24.06
CA GLU A 64 13.28 17.07 24.71
C GLU A 64 12.51 18.10 25.50
N ASN A 65 12.89 18.13 26.75
CA ASN A 65 12.42 18.92 27.86
C ASN A 65 12.89 20.38 27.72
N SER A 66 11.98 21.32 27.71
CA SER A 66 12.29 22.66 28.19
C SER A 66 11.04 23.36 28.73
N ASN A 67 11.10 23.49 30.05
CA ASN A 67 10.28 24.29 30.93
C ASN A 67 10.40 25.79 30.56
N LEU A 68 9.29 26.49 30.37
CA LEU A 68 9.18 27.88 30.82
C LEU A 68 7.71 28.28 31.04
N SER A 69 7.47 28.71 32.25
CA SER A 69 6.25 29.32 32.81
C SER A 69 6.04 30.75 32.30
N SER A 70 4.80 31.15 32.20
CA SER A 70 4.18 32.38 32.82
C SER A 70 2.87 32.73 32.13
N GLU A 71 1.83 32.66 32.89
CA GLU A 71 0.94 33.73 33.42
C GLU A 71 0.26 34.63 32.40
N SER A 72 -1.07 34.55 32.44
CA SER A 72 -2.01 35.57 32.98
C SER A 72 -2.87 36.37 32.00
N ASN A 73 -4.14 36.40 32.35
CA ASN A 73 -5.22 37.42 32.27
C ASN A 73 -6.13 37.45 31.03
N ASN A 74 -7.38 37.00 31.21
CA ASN A 74 -8.56 37.70 31.79
C ASN A 74 -9.11 38.87 30.97
N THR A 75 -10.35 38.79 30.51
CA THR A 75 -11.55 39.67 30.65
C THR A 75 -12.50 39.48 29.46
N SER A 76 -13.67 38.96 29.69
CA SER A 76 -14.99 39.52 30.00
C SER A 76 -15.70 40.26 28.84
N GLY A 77 -16.93 39.85 28.60
CA GLY A 77 -18.04 40.80 28.35
C GLY A 77 -18.89 40.58 27.12
N GLY A 78 -20.15 40.28 27.36
CA GLY A 78 -21.30 40.98 26.84
C GLY A 78 -22.22 40.19 25.89
N SER A 79 -23.20 39.61 26.33
CA SER A 79 -24.67 39.84 26.41
C SER A 79 -25.37 40.53 25.23
N SER A 80 -26.38 39.88 24.69
CA SER A 80 -27.82 40.22 24.52
C SER A 80 -28.42 39.42 23.35
N LYS A 81 -29.47 38.60 23.58
CA LYS A 81 -30.94 38.82 23.53
C LYS A 81 -31.42 39.45 22.22
N ASP A 82 -32.32 38.81 21.47
CA ASP A 82 -33.78 38.72 21.58
C ASP A 82 -34.33 37.89 20.40
N SER A 83 -35.18 36.93 20.66
CA SER A 83 -36.67 36.84 20.60
C SER A 83 -37.26 36.83 19.18
N SER A 84 -38.01 35.84 18.85
CA SER A 84 -39.43 35.60 18.91
C SER A 84 -39.99 34.87 17.70
N SER A 85 -40.81 33.90 17.99
CA SER A 85 -42.21 33.67 17.58
C SER A 85 -42.42 33.17 16.15
N GLY A 86 -43.06 32.09 15.91
CA GLY A 86 -44.30 31.52 16.36
C GLY A 86 -44.95 30.81 15.22
N ASN A 87 -45.61 29.80 15.49
CA ASN A 87 -46.96 29.38 15.17
C ASN A 87 -47.14 28.04 14.46
N SER A 88 -47.81 27.26 15.24
CA SER A 88 -48.62 26.06 15.07
C SER A 88 -49.43 25.91 13.78
N THR A 89 -49.65 24.67 13.33
CA THR A 89 -51.00 24.08 13.22
C THR A 89 -50.92 22.56 13.07
N GLN A 90 -51.67 21.92 13.74
CA GLN A 90 -52.29 20.73 14.19
C GLN A 90 -53.08 19.95 13.09
N SER A 91 -53.16 18.65 13.37
CA SER A 91 -54.18 17.64 13.09
C SER A 91 -54.02 16.83 11.79
N THR A 92 -54.24 15.51 11.74
CA THR A 92 -55.11 14.58 12.46
C THR A 92 -54.69 13.14 12.16
N ASP A 93 -54.72 12.37 13.18
CA ASP A 93 -55.11 10.97 13.40
C ASP A 93 -55.60 10.13 12.21
N SER A 94 -54.99 8.95 12.08
CA SER A 94 -55.74 7.69 11.97
C SER A 94 -54.84 6.46 12.11
N SER A 95 -55.14 5.75 13.17
CA SER A 95 -54.65 4.41 13.51
C SER A 95 -54.98 3.37 12.44
N LEU A 96 -53.97 2.54 12.14
CA LEU A 96 -54.21 1.11 11.83
C LEU A 96 -53.03 0.29 12.31
N GLN A 97 -53.27 -0.46 13.36
CA GLN A 97 -52.47 -1.60 13.80
C GLN A 97 -52.40 -2.62 12.65
N ASN A 98 -51.19 -3.05 12.31
CA ASN A 98 -51.01 -4.43 11.86
C ASN A 98 -49.65 -4.94 12.33
N SER A 99 -49.75 -5.90 13.20
CA SER A 99 -48.64 -6.71 13.70
C SER A 99 -48.03 -7.53 12.59
N GLN A 100 -46.79 -7.27 12.25
CA GLN A 100 -45.95 -8.32 11.71
C GLN A 100 -44.54 -8.20 12.26
N ASN A 101 -44.23 -9.20 13.07
CA ASN A 101 -42.94 -9.53 13.61
C ASN A 101 -41.99 -9.85 12.45
N GLY A 102 -41.26 -8.87 11.99
CA GLY A 102 -40.18 -9.02 11.03
C GLY A 102 -38.91 -8.53 11.67
N ASN A 103 -38.14 -9.49 12.17
CA ASN A 103 -36.78 -9.27 12.69
C ASN A 103 -35.89 -8.85 11.51
N SER A 104 -35.98 -7.59 11.09
CA SER A 104 -35.00 -6.99 10.18
C SER A 104 -33.81 -6.52 11.04
N THR A 105 -32.87 -7.39 11.25
CA THR A 105 -31.52 -7.00 11.59
C THR A 105 -31.00 -6.17 10.41
N THR A 106 -31.21 -4.87 10.46
CA THR A 106 -30.44 -3.92 9.71
C THR A 106 -28.98 -4.10 10.18
N LYS A 107 -28.21 -4.88 9.43
CA LYS A 107 -26.76 -4.83 9.54
C LYS A 107 -26.37 -3.40 9.15
N ASN A 108 -26.10 -2.56 10.14
CA ASN A 108 -25.33 -1.37 9.89
C ASN A 108 -23.95 -1.85 9.43
N GLU A 109 -23.70 -1.82 8.14
CA GLU A 109 -22.35 -2.03 7.61
C GLU A 109 -21.54 -0.82 8.06
N GLU A 110 -20.82 -1.03 9.14
CA GLU A 110 -19.90 -0.05 9.70
C GLU A 110 -18.75 0.13 8.71
N PHE A 111 -18.63 1.33 8.13
CA PHE A 111 -17.50 1.65 7.28
C PHE A 111 -16.25 1.74 8.16
N GLN A 112 -15.35 0.77 8.02
CA GLN A 112 -14.08 0.75 8.73
C GLN A 112 -12.93 1.01 7.75
N LEU A 113 -12.13 2.05 8.04
CA LEU A 113 -10.84 2.24 7.39
C LEU A 113 -9.84 1.26 8.01
N GLN A 114 -9.47 0.21 7.30
CA GLN A 114 -8.55 -0.83 7.79
C GLN A 114 -7.08 -0.41 7.75
N SER A 115 -6.71 0.53 6.90
CA SER A 115 -5.34 1.03 6.80
C SER A 115 -5.33 2.55 6.82
N THR A 116 -4.44 3.10 7.63
CA THR A 116 -4.25 4.53 7.82
C THR A 116 -2.82 4.96 7.55
N SER A 117 -2.20 4.35 6.56
CA SER A 117 -0.87 4.74 6.15
C SER A 117 -0.91 5.95 5.23
N VAL A 118 0.00 6.87 5.44
CA VAL A 118 0.17 8.09 4.65
C VAL A 118 1.56 8.11 4.05
N LEU A 119 1.62 8.56 2.81
CA LEU A 119 2.86 8.73 2.08
C LEU A 119 3.49 10.08 2.43
N LEU A 120 4.72 10.01 2.92
CA LEU A 120 5.57 11.17 3.12
C LEU A 120 6.71 11.15 2.11
N ARG A 121 7.07 12.33 1.62
CA ARG A 121 8.25 12.50 0.79
C ARG A 121 9.29 13.32 1.54
N SER A 122 10.52 12.84 1.55
CA SER A 122 11.70 13.59 2.00
C SER A 122 12.30 14.35 0.82
N ASP A 123 12.97 15.46 1.10
CA ASP A 123 13.66 16.25 0.06
C ASP A 123 15.01 15.64 -0.35
N GLN A 124 15.53 14.71 0.45
CA GLN A 124 16.86 14.12 0.23
C GLN A 124 16.81 12.59 0.31
N ILE A 125 17.61 11.95 -0.55
CA ILE A 125 17.84 10.51 -0.52
C ILE A 125 18.92 10.21 0.50
N ASP A 126 18.68 9.23 1.37
CA ASP A 126 19.70 8.70 2.26
C ASP A 126 20.49 7.59 1.55
N TRP A 127 21.52 8.01 0.81
CA TRP A 127 22.36 7.08 0.07
C TRP A 127 23.15 6.14 0.96
N ASP A 128 23.53 6.56 2.16
CA ASP A 128 24.28 5.72 3.11
C ASP A 128 23.39 4.60 3.65
N GLU A 129 22.11 4.89 3.93
CA GLU A 129 21.15 3.85 4.29
C GLU A 129 20.93 2.87 3.14
N ILE A 130 20.79 3.35 1.90
CA ILE A 130 20.62 2.51 0.71
C ILE A 130 21.85 1.60 0.50
N LYS A 131 23.07 2.12 0.61
CA LYS A 131 24.31 1.35 0.54
C LYS A 131 24.34 0.25 1.59
N THR A 132 23.97 0.58 2.84
CA THR A 132 23.90 -0.38 3.95
C THR A 132 22.88 -1.50 3.66
N LYS A 133 21.71 -1.16 3.14
CA LYS A 133 20.70 -2.16 2.78
C LYS A 133 21.15 -3.10 1.66
N ILE A 134 21.81 -2.58 0.64
CA ILE A 134 22.36 -3.40 -0.43
C ILE A 134 23.44 -4.34 0.12
N GLU A 135 24.34 -3.84 0.97
CA GLU A 135 25.37 -4.66 1.60
C GLU A 135 24.76 -5.78 2.46
N THR A 136 23.71 -5.47 3.20
CA THR A 136 22.95 -6.45 3.97
C THR A 136 22.28 -7.49 3.07
N LEU A 137 21.74 -7.09 1.92
CA LEU A 137 21.13 -7.99 0.96
C LEU A 137 22.16 -9.03 0.43
N TYR A 138 23.39 -8.61 0.17
CA TYR A 138 24.45 -9.54 -0.26
C TYR A 138 24.75 -10.66 0.75
N LEU A 139 24.45 -10.46 2.03
CA LEU A 139 24.62 -11.53 3.04
C LEU A 139 23.62 -12.68 2.81
N SER A 140 22.46 -12.40 2.25
CA SER A 140 21.40 -13.39 1.99
C SER A 140 21.52 -14.05 0.61
N ILE A 141 22.13 -13.39 -0.35
CA ILE A 141 22.20 -13.85 -1.76
C ILE A 141 22.80 -15.24 -1.93
N PRO A 142 23.91 -15.62 -1.27
CA PRO A 142 24.48 -16.97 -1.47
C PRO A 142 23.53 -18.10 -1.07
N THR A 143 22.80 -17.93 0.03
CA THR A 143 21.81 -18.91 0.50
C THR A 143 20.63 -18.98 -0.44
N ILE A 144 20.06 -17.85 -0.82
CA ILE A 144 18.93 -17.77 -1.76
C ILE A 144 19.32 -18.37 -3.11
N THR A 145 20.51 -18.04 -3.63
CA THR A 145 21.03 -18.60 -4.88
C THR A 145 21.10 -20.13 -4.82
N LEU A 146 21.61 -20.69 -3.74
CA LEU A 146 21.71 -22.13 -3.54
C LEU A 146 20.31 -22.78 -3.55
N ASP A 147 19.35 -22.21 -2.84
CA ASP A 147 18.01 -22.77 -2.75
C ASP A 147 17.24 -22.65 -4.08
N LEU A 148 17.44 -21.57 -4.83
CA LEU A 148 16.91 -21.44 -6.20
C LEU A 148 17.47 -22.50 -7.15
N TYR A 149 18.75 -22.85 -7.04
CA TYR A 149 19.33 -23.98 -7.81
C TYR A 149 18.71 -25.32 -7.43
N GLN A 150 18.43 -25.54 -6.14
CA GLN A 150 17.84 -26.80 -5.68
C GLN A 150 16.42 -27.02 -6.23
N ILE A 151 15.64 -25.98 -6.41
CA ILE A 151 14.30 -26.05 -7.04
C ILE A 151 14.34 -25.91 -8.58
N GLN A 152 15.53 -25.97 -9.18
CA GLN A 152 15.73 -25.95 -10.62
C GLN A 152 15.24 -24.66 -11.31
N VAL A 153 15.40 -23.51 -10.66
CA VAL A 153 15.30 -22.22 -11.35
C VAL A 153 16.36 -22.14 -12.45
N ASN A 154 16.02 -21.47 -13.56
CA ASN A 154 16.95 -21.33 -14.67
C ASN A 154 18.26 -20.67 -14.21
N GLN A 155 19.38 -21.33 -14.51
CA GLN A 155 20.71 -20.89 -14.07
C GLN A 155 21.09 -19.53 -14.65
N ASP A 156 20.73 -19.25 -15.89
CA ASP A 156 21.05 -17.96 -16.52
C ASP A 156 20.26 -16.82 -15.87
N ASP A 157 19.01 -17.05 -15.47
CA ASP A 157 18.21 -16.05 -14.74
C ASP A 157 18.84 -15.75 -13.38
N ILE A 158 19.32 -16.75 -12.63
CA ILE A 158 20.00 -16.54 -11.36
C ILE A 158 21.32 -15.75 -11.55
N LEU A 159 22.13 -16.13 -12.53
CA LEU A 159 23.38 -15.44 -12.83
C LEU A 159 23.15 -14.00 -13.28
N ASN A 160 22.14 -13.76 -14.10
CA ASN A 160 21.81 -12.43 -14.57
C ASN A 160 21.25 -11.56 -13.43
N PHE A 161 20.39 -12.12 -12.57
CA PHE A 161 19.93 -11.42 -11.37
C PHE A 161 21.12 -10.91 -10.53
N ASN A 162 22.09 -11.76 -10.25
CA ASN A 162 23.29 -11.38 -9.48
C ASN A 162 24.11 -10.30 -10.19
N LYS A 163 24.30 -10.40 -11.52
CA LYS A 163 25.00 -9.36 -12.30
C LYS A 163 24.27 -8.01 -12.27
N GLU A 164 22.95 -8.03 -12.34
CA GLU A 164 22.15 -6.80 -12.27
C GLU A 164 22.22 -6.17 -10.87
N LEU A 165 22.29 -7.00 -9.80
CA LEU A 165 22.52 -6.54 -8.45
C LEU A 165 23.90 -5.89 -8.28
N ASP A 166 24.96 -6.49 -8.84
CA ASP A 166 26.29 -5.90 -8.86
C ASP A 166 26.30 -4.55 -9.60
N SER A 167 25.59 -4.49 -10.74
CA SER A 167 25.44 -3.24 -11.49
C SER A 167 24.68 -2.17 -10.72
N LEU A 168 23.64 -2.54 -9.97
CA LEU A 168 22.92 -1.63 -9.09
C LEU A 168 23.83 -1.05 -8.02
N THR A 169 24.67 -1.89 -7.42
CA THR A 169 25.62 -1.46 -6.39
C THR A 169 26.53 -0.36 -6.90
N LEU A 170 27.09 -0.53 -8.11
CA LEU A 170 27.95 0.50 -8.72
C LEU A 170 27.19 1.81 -9.00
N LEU A 171 25.93 1.74 -9.40
CA LEU A 171 25.11 2.92 -9.65
C LEU A 171 24.75 3.65 -8.35
N VAL A 172 24.51 2.91 -7.27
CA VAL A 172 24.24 3.46 -5.93
C VAL A 172 25.48 4.16 -5.36
N GLU A 173 26.69 3.61 -5.55
CA GLU A 173 27.92 4.30 -5.17
C GLU A 173 28.11 5.63 -5.90
N GLN A 174 27.61 5.73 -7.11
CA GLN A 174 27.62 6.95 -7.93
C GLN A 174 26.41 7.85 -7.68
N GLU A 175 25.49 7.45 -6.83
CA GLU A 175 24.25 8.18 -6.47
C GLU A 175 23.36 8.55 -7.68
N ARG A 176 23.34 7.66 -8.68
CA ARG A 176 22.62 7.85 -9.95
C ARG A 176 21.18 7.35 -9.85
N LYS A 177 20.32 8.19 -9.25
CA LYS A 177 18.94 7.83 -8.90
C LYS A 177 18.14 7.21 -10.05
N GLU A 178 18.08 7.87 -11.20
CA GLU A 178 17.26 7.41 -12.34
C GLU A 178 17.72 6.04 -12.85
N GLU A 179 19.03 5.86 -13.00
CA GLU A 179 19.60 4.58 -13.44
C GLU A 179 19.43 3.50 -12.38
N CYS A 180 19.50 3.85 -11.09
CA CYS A 180 19.21 2.92 -10.00
C CYS A 180 17.75 2.42 -10.05
N LEU A 181 16.79 3.32 -10.25
CA LEU A 181 15.37 2.96 -10.36
C LEU A 181 15.11 2.05 -11.57
N ASN A 182 15.69 2.37 -12.73
CA ASN A 182 15.57 1.53 -13.91
C ASN A 182 16.24 0.16 -13.70
N LYS A 183 17.37 0.13 -13.02
CA LYS A 183 18.08 -1.11 -12.68
C LYS A 183 17.28 -1.98 -11.71
N LEU A 184 16.66 -1.37 -10.69
CA LEU A 184 15.75 -2.06 -9.77
C LEU A 184 14.56 -2.69 -10.51
N ALA A 185 13.97 -1.99 -11.46
CA ALA A 185 12.88 -2.54 -12.29
C ALA A 185 13.36 -3.77 -13.09
N THR A 186 14.58 -3.71 -13.64
CA THR A 186 15.20 -4.84 -14.34
C THR A 186 15.45 -6.02 -13.40
N ILE A 187 15.98 -5.78 -12.21
CA ILE A 187 16.22 -6.82 -11.19
C ILE A 187 14.88 -7.46 -10.78
N TYR A 188 13.85 -6.67 -10.59
CA TYR A 188 12.54 -7.19 -10.18
C TYR A 188 11.91 -8.12 -11.22
N GLU A 189 12.28 -8.03 -12.50
CA GLU A 189 11.80 -8.95 -13.55
C GLU A 189 12.13 -10.42 -13.27
N TYR A 190 13.15 -10.69 -12.46
CA TYR A 190 13.52 -12.06 -12.09
C TYR A 190 12.63 -12.64 -10.98
N ILE A 191 12.00 -11.79 -10.16
CA ILE A 191 11.18 -12.24 -9.03
C ILE A 191 10.02 -13.15 -9.47
N PRO A 192 9.15 -12.74 -10.43
CA PRO A 192 8.13 -13.65 -10.96
C PRO A 192 8.69 -14.90 -11.61
N LYS A 193 9.83 -14.81 -12.30
CA LYS A 193 10.48 -15.99 -12.94
C LYS A 193 10.94 -17.02 -11.91
N PHE A 194 11.48 -16.57 -10.78
CA PHE A 194 11.87 -17.46 -9.68
C PHE A 194 10.64 -18.11 -9.05
N ALA A 195 9.57 -17.35 -8.87
CA ALA A 195 8.31 -17.83 -8.30
C ALA A 195 7.66 -18.95 -9.14
N GLU A 196 7.85 -18.98 -10.45
CA GLU A 196 7.33 -20.03 -11.33
C GLU A 196 7.78 -21.46 -10.92
N LYS A 197 8.92 -21.58 -10.22
CA LYS A 197 9.44 -22.85 -9.71
C LYS A 197 9.16 -23.07 -8.22
N ALA A 198 8.90 -22.00 -7.49
CA ALA A 198 8.76 -22.04 -6.04
C ALA A 198 7.31 -22.21 -5.57
N THR A 199 6.33 -21.82 -6.39
CA THR A 199 4.92 -21.97 -6.06
C THR A 199 4.07 -22.42 -7.26
N THR A 200 2.97 -23.11 -6.97
CA THR A 200 1.91 -23.43 -7.94
C THR A 200 0.68 -22.53 -7.77
N ASP A 201 0.68 -21.64 -6.78
CA ASP A 201 -0.42 -20.72 -6.53
C ASP A 201 -0.45 -19.61 -7.59
N GLU A 202 -1.47 -19.61 -8.43
CA GLU A 202 -1.65 -18.62 -9.49
C GLU A 202 -1.93 -17.21 -8.94
N LEU A 203 -2.46 -17.10 -7.73
CA LEU A 203 -2.66 -15.81 -7.08
C LEU A 203 -1.31 -15.17 -6.73
N GLU A 204 -0.43 -15.91 -6.06
CA GLU A 204 0.92 -15.46 -5.70
C GLU A 204 1.72 -15.04 -6.93
N LYS A 205 1.73 -15.87 -7.98
CA LYS A 205 2.39 -15.55 -9.25
C LYS A 205 1.85 -14.28 -9.90
N THR A 206 0.53 -14.14 -9.93
CA THR A 206 -0.11 -12.98 -10.55
C THR A 206 0.14 -11.71 -9.76
N ILE A 207 0.22 -11.78 -8.42
CA ILE A 207 0.61 -10.64 -7.58
C ILE A 207 2.02 -10.17 -7.96
N LEU A 208 2.99 -11.06 -8.04
CA LEU A 208 4.37 -10.72 -8.38
C LEU A 208 4.51 -10.18 -9.82
N GLU A 209 3.78 -10.75 -10.77
CA GLU A 209 3.73 -10.27 -12.15
C GLU A 209 3.10 -8.87 -12.24
N THR A 210 2.05 -8.62 -11.46
CA THR A 210 1.40 -7.31 -11.36
C THR A 210 2.35 -6.27 -10.78
N LYS A 211 3.04 -6.60 -9.69
CA LYS A 211 4.06 -5.74 -9.08
C LYS A 211 5.19 -5.42 -10.06
N LYS A 212 5.68 -6.41 -10.81
CA LYS A 212 6.73 -6.19 -11.83
C LYS A 212 6.35 -5.08 -12.81
N ASN A 213 5.15 -5.14 -13.35
CA ASN A 213 4.68 -4.14 -14.31
C ASN A 213 4.42 -2.79 -13.64
N LEU A 214 3.92 -2.79 -12.40
CA LEU A 214 3.72 -1.58 -11.60
C LEU A 214 5.06 -0.85 -11.34
N PHE A 215 6.12 -1.59 -11.00
CA PHE A 215 7.44 -1.03 -10.75
C PHE A 215 8.12 -0.49 -12.01
N LYS A 216 7.86 -1.06 -13.18
CA LYS A 216 8.32 -0.48 -14.45
C LYS A 216 7.79 0.93 -14.65
N GLY A 217 6.50 1.16 -14.44
CA GLY A 217 5.91 2.49 -14.50
C GLY A 217 6.46 3.41 -13.39
N TYR A 218 6.58 2.89 -12.17
CA TYR A 218 7.09 3.63 -11.04
C TYR A 218 8.55 4.10 -11.22
N SER A 219 9.41 3.28 -11.81
CA SER A 219 10.81 3.62 -12.07
C SER A 219 11.01 4.80 -13.04
N LYS A 220 9.98 5.14 -13.81
CA LYS A 220 10.02 6.19 -14.84
C LYS A 220 9.38 7.51 -14.39
N LEU A 221 8.93 7.61 -13.15
CA LEU A 221 8.24 8.81 -12.65
C LEU A 221 9.14 10.06 -12.68
N ASP A 222 10.42 9.91 -12.35
CA ASP A 222 11.37 11.03 -12.35
C ASP A 222 11.60 11.59 -13.75
N SER A 223 11.73 10.73 -14.76
CA SER A 223 11.85 11.14 -16.15
C SER A 223 10.56 11.71 -16.75
N LYS A 224 9.42 11.52 -16.03
CA LYS A 224 8.08 11.95 -16.47
C LYS A 224 7.70 11.44 -17.86
N ASN A 225 8.21 10.27 -18.24
CA ASN A 225 7.84 9.64 -19.51
C ASN A 225 6.44 9.00 -19.40
N TRP A 226 5.43 9.87 -19.35
CA TRP A 226 4.04 9.47 -19.14
C TRP A 226 3.50 8.52 -20.20
N SER A 227 4.05 8.54 -21.40
CA SER A 227 3.68 7.60 -22.48
C SER A 227 4.09 6.18 -22.12
N GLU A 228 5.32 5.96 -21.66
CA GLU A 228 5.80 4.65 -21.25
C GLU A 228 5.13 4.23 -19.93
N ILE A 229 4.98 5.14 -18.94
CA ILE A 229 4.26 4.87 -17.70
C ILE A 229 2.83 4.38 -18.01
N SER A 230 2.15 4.99 -18.98
CA SER A 230 0.82 4.56 -19.40
C SER A 230 0.81 3.13 -19.94
N GLN A 231 1.81 2.75 -20.72
CA GLN A 231 1.95 1.38 -21.23
C GLN A 231 2.16 0.39 -20.09
N ASP A 232 3.06 0.69 -19.15
CA ASP A 232 3.36 -0.18 -18.01
C ASP A 232 2.14 -0.33 -17.08
N VAL A 233 1.40 0.75 -16.82
CA VAL A 233 0.16 0.70 -16.04
C VAL A 233 -0.92 -0.11 -16.75
N ASN A 234 -1.06 0.00 -18.07
CA ASN A 234 -1.99 -0.83 -18.83
C ASN A 234 -1.61 -2.31 -18.74
N GLN A 235 -0.33 -2.66 -18.84
CA GLN A 235 0.14 -4.04 -18.63
C GLN A 235 -0.11 -4.52 -17.21
N THR A 236 0.02 -3.65 -16.21
CA THR A 236 -0.30 -3.96 -14.82
C THR A 236 -1.77 -4.37 -14.67
N VAL A 237 -2.68 -3.58 -15.25
CA VAL A 237 -4.12 -3.89 -15.25
C VAL A 237 -4.40 -5.21 -15.98
N GLU A 238 -3.79 -5.43 -17.14
CA GLU A 238 -3.97 -6.63 -17.93
C GLU A 238 -3.50 -7.88 -17.17
N SER A 239 -2.33 -7.83 -16.55
CA SER A 239 -1.80 -8.93 -15.75
C SER A 239 -2.74 -9.28 -14.59
N PHE A 240 -3.24 -8.27 -13.90
CA PHE A 240 -4.16 -8.47 -12.77
C PHE A 240 -5.55 -8.96 -13.20
N THR A 241 -6.00 -8.58 -14.39
CA THR A 241 -7.32 -9.00 -14.92
C THR A 241 -7.45 -10.53 -15.02
N LYS A 242 -6.34 -11.24 -15.16
CA LYS A 242 -6.33 -12.71 -15.17
C LYS A 242 -6.93 -13.30 -13.89
N LEU A 243 -6.75 -12.65 -12.75
CA LEU A 243 -7.34 -13.10 -11.48
C LEU A 243 -8.85 -12.98 -11.45
N LEU A 244 -9.44 -11.98 -12.10
CA LEU A 244 -10.89 -11.79 -12.11
C LEU A 244 -11.63 -12.95 -12.81
N THR A 245 -10.96 -13.64 -13.74
CA THR A 245 -11.51 -14.72 -14.52
C THR A 245 -11.22 -16.10 -13.96
N ASN A 246 -10.15 -16.24 -13.20
CA ASN A 246 -9.62 -17.52 -12.73
C ASN A 246 -10.00 -17.84 -11.27
N VAL A 247 -10.37 -16.84 -10.48
CA VAL A 247 -10.85 -17.07 -9.11
C VAL A 247 -12.31 -17.49 -9.21
N SER A 248 -12.53 -18.79 -9.38
CA SER A 248 -13.80 -19.37 -9.07
C SER A 248 -13.92 -19.36 -7.56
N GLU A 249 -14.71 -18.47 -7.02
CA GLU A 249 -15.41 -18.69 -5.77
C GLU A 249 -15.44 -17.51 -4.81
N LYS A 250 -16.55 -17.37 -4.19
CA LYS A 250 -17.02 -17.08 -2.83
C LYS A 250 -15.93 -16.87 -1.76
N ASP A 251 -14.73 -16.54 -2.19
CA ASP A 251 -13.56 -16.42 -1.35
C ASP A 251 -13.58 -15.04 -0.69
N SER A 252 -13.18 -14.99 0.57
CA SER A 252 -12.92 -13.75 1.29
C SER A 252 -12.00 -12.78 0.52
N LYS A 253 -11.18 -13.31 -0.39
CA LYS A 253 -10.25 -12.58 -1.26
C LYS A 253 -10.93 -11.89 -2.45
N GLN A 254 -12.12 -12.33 -2.89
CA GLN A 254 -12.79 -11.77 -4.07
C GLN A 254 -13.08 -10.26 -3.93
N TYR A 255 -13.46 -9.82 -2.74
CA TYR A 255 -13.69 -8.39 -2.49
C TYR A 255 -12.39 -7.59 -2.67
N THR A 256 -11.28 -8.05 -2.11
CA THR A 256 -9.96 -7.40 -2.22
C THR A 256 -9.46 -7.40 -3.66
N ILE A 257 -9.64 -8.51 -4.40
CA ILE A 257 -9.29 -8.59 -5.82
C ILE A 257 -10.08 -7.56 -6.64
N ASN A 258 -11.40 -7.46 -6.43
CA ASN A 258 -12.22 -6.46 -7.12
C ASN A 258 -11.82 -5.03 -6.75
N LYS A 259 -11.48 -4.78 -5.47
CA LYS A 259 -11.01 -3.48 -4.99
C LYS A 259 -9.70 -3.08 -5.68
N ILE A 260 -8.72 -3.99 -5.72
CA ILE A 260 -7.44 -3.74 -6.40
C ILE A 260 -7.66 -3.45 -7.89
N TYR A 261 -8.54 -4.19 -8.56
CA TYR A 261 -8.86 -3.93 -9.95
C TYR A 261 -9.40 -2.51 -10.20
N VAL A 262 -10.30 -2.04 -9.32
CA VAL A 262 -10.80 -0.65 -9.36
C VAL A 262 -9.64 0.33 -9.14
N MET A 263 -8.80 0.09 -8.13
CA MET A 263 -7.66 0.96 -7.82
C MET A 263 -6.64 1.04 -8.97
N LEU A 264 -6.37 -0.07 -9.64
CA LEU A 264 -5.50 -0.10 -10.82
C LEU A 264 -6.07 0.70 -11.99
N ASN A 265 -7.39 0.64 -12.22
CA ASN A 265 -8.04 1.49 -13.23
C ASN A 265 -8.02 2.97 -12.84
N GLU A 266 -8.11 3.29 -11.56
CA GLU A 266 -7.94 4.67 -11.10
C GLU A 266 -6.49 5.17 -11.25
N LEU A 267 -5.50 4.28 -11.19
CA LEU A 267 -4.12 4.63 -11.46
C LEU A 267 -3.93 5.10 -12.90
N LYS A 268 -4.66 4.55 -13.88
CA LYS A 268 -4.69 5.06 -15.27
C LYS A 268 -5.14 6.51 -15.33
N ASN A 269 -6.12 6.90 -14.51
CA ASN A 269 -6.56 8.30 -14.45
C ASN A 269 -5.45 9.21 -13.90
N ALA A 270 -4.68 8.76 -12.91
CA ALA A 270 -3.52 9.50 -12.41
C ALA A 270 -2.46 9.71 -13.49
N VAL A 271 -2.22 8.70 -14.33
CA VAL A 271 -1.30 8.80 -15.48
C VAL A 271 -1.81 9.82 -16.51
N ASN A 272 -3.11 9.84 -16.79
CA ASN A 272 -3.72 10.82 -17.69
C ASN A 272 -3.59 12.26 -17.18
N ILE A 273 -3.66 12.46 -15.87
CA ILE A 273 -3.45 13.76 -15.21
C ILE A 273 -1.97 14.17 -15.26
N GLN A 274 -1.07 13.20 -15.39
CA GLN A 274 0.39 13.39 -15.41
C GLN A 274 0.93 14.05 -14.12
N ASP A 275 0.34 13.68 -12.98
CA ASP A 275 0.75 14.17 -11.68
C ASP A 275 1.46 13.08 -10.87
N THR A 276 2.71 13.35 -10.51
CA THR A 276 3.57 12.40 -9.78
C THR A 276 3.03 12.10 -8.37
N ASN A 277 2.49 13.10 -7.67
CA ASN A 277 2.01 12.90 -6.30
C ASN A 277 0.72 12.07 -6.28
N VAL A 278 -0.21 12.33 -7.20
CA VAL A 278 -1.42 11.52 -7.35
C VAL A 278 -1.07 10.08 -7.70
N PHE A 279 -0.10 9.89 -8.61
CA PHE A 279 0.39 8.55 -8.96
C PHE A 279 0.95 7.83 -7.72
N LEU A 280 1.82 8.47 -6.94
CA LEU A 280 2.47 7.88 -5.78
C LEU A 280 1.48 7.50 -4.68
N ILE A 281 0.45 8.33 -4.42
CA ILE A 281 -0.61 8.01 -3.45
C ILE A 281 -1.36 6.75 -3.88
N LYS A 282 -1.76 6.67 -5.14
CA LYS A 282 -2.48 5.52 -5.68
C LYS A 282 -1.61 4.27 -5.75
N TYR A 283 -0.37 4.41 -6.18
CA TYR A 283 0.64 3.34 -6.17
C TYR A 283 0.81 2.73 -4.77
N LYS A 284 1.02 3.56 -3.76
CA LYS A 284 1.19 3.10 -2.37
C LYS A 284 -0.03 2.31 -1.91
N ASN A 285 -1.23 2.82 -2.13
CA ASN A 285 -2.47 2.16 -1.72
C ASN A 285 -2.65 0.81 -2.42
N ILE A 286 -2.33 0.72 -3.72
CA ILE A 286 -2.38 -0.53 -4.48
C ILE A 286 -1.38 -1.54 -3.93
N LEU A 287 -0.16 -1.11 -3.63
CA LEU A 287 0.88 -1.98 -3.12
C LEU A 287 0.51 -2.58 -1.77
N GLU A 288 -0.09 -1.79 -0.88
CA GLU A 288 -0.61 -2.28 0.40
C GLU A 288 -1.69 -3.35 0.22
N GLU A 289 -2.68 -3.09 -0.64
CA GLU A 289 -3.74 -4.08 -0.91
C GLU A 289 -3.20 -5.36 -1.57
N LEU A 290 -2.18 -5.25 -2.43
CA LEU A 290 -1.52 -6.43 -3.02
C LEU A 290 -0.77 -7.25 -1.96
N ASN A 291 -0.21 -6.61 -0.94
CA ASN A 291 0.48 -7.30 0.14
C ASN A 291 -0.49 -7.97 1.13
N ASP A 292 -1.72 -7.47 1.23
CA ASP A 292 -2.77 -8.03 2.10
C ASP A 292 -3.55 -9.17 1.42
N LEU A 293 -3.36 -9.40 0.12
CA LEU A 293 -4.03 -10.43 -0.66
C LEU A 293 -3.36 -11.80 -0.54
#